data_edfc83899338797a327d21f015326010
#
_entry.id   edfc83899338797a327d21f015326010
#
_cell.length_a   1.000
_cell.length_b   1.000
_cell.length_c   1.000
_cell.angle_alpha   90.00
_cell.angle_beta   90.00
_cell.angle_gamma   90.00
#
_symmetry.space_group_name_H-M   'P 1'
#
loop_
_entity.id
_entity.type
_entity.pdbx_description
1 polymer ?
#
loop_
_entity_poly.entity_id
_entity_poly.type
_entity_poly.pdbx_seq_one_letter_code
_entity_poly.pdbx_strand_id
1 'polypeptide(L)'
;MPRKLKLSFLNLTVTCGMWVFKLFVYYNKRKNKTLVFSLGDSLSLTVFNKEIEIVSYPVQNFQGIYTVTHHNIKEHTHIHIFDGCFQNIYLFSDGAWKEMFEENKIKKSIKDILIRKDYQMLDDYFNHCHNYDDCSYIGGTF
;
A
#
# COMPACT_ATOMS: atom_id res chain seq x y z
N MET A 1 -14.55 -29.65 19.06
CA MET A 1 -13.55 -29.46 17.99
C MET A 1 -13.09 -28.02 17.98
N PRO A 2 -11.82 -27.70 18.11
CA PRO A 2 -11.36 -26.35 18.00
C PRO A 2 -11.52 -25.89 16.55
N ARG A 3 -12.36 -24.88 16.32
CA ARG A 3 -12.50 -24.24 15.02
C ARG A 3 -11.17 -23.58 14.65
N LYS A 4 -10.50 -24.09 13.62
CA LYS A 4 -9.31 -23.46 13.05
C LYS A 4 -9.64 -22.01 12.69
N LEU A 5 -9.02 -21.08 13.36
CA LEU A 5 -9.04 -19.66 12.98
C LEU A 5 -8.34 -19.57 11.62
N LYS A 6 -9.10 -19.25 10.57
CA LYS A 6 -8.50 -18.88 9.30
C LYS A 6 -7.99 -17.43 9.48
N LEU A 7 -6.72 -17.32 9.82
CA LEU A 7 -6.01 -16.04 9.90
C LEU A 7 -5.52 -15.73 8.49
N SER A 8 -6.02 -14.66 7.91
CA SER A 8 -5.50 -14.19 6.63
C SER A 8 -4.46 -13.11 6.93
N PHE A 9 -3.19 -13.44 6.66
CA PHE A 9 -2.07 -12.52 6.77
C PHE A 9 -1.62 -12.14 5.37
N LEU A 10 -1.49 -10.86 5.12
CA LEU A 10 -0.74 -10.34 4.00
C LEU A 10 0.47 -9.60 4.55
N ASN A 11 1.66 -10.14 4.32
CA ASN A 11 2.92 -9.52 4.67
C ASN A 11 3.63 -9.12 3.37
N LEU A 12 3.59 -7.84 3.05
CA LEU A 12 4.25 -7.27 1.89
C LEU A 12 5.53 -6.57 2.35
N THR A 13 6.66 -7.12 1.96
CA THR A 13 7.96 -6.50 2.16
C THR A 13 8.55 -6.19 0.79
N VAL A 14 8.77 -4.92 0.51
CA VAL A 14 9.46 -4.48 -0.70
C VAL A 14 10.85 -4.04 -0.31
N THR A 15 11.85 -4.66 -0.92
CA THR A 15 13.25 -4.25 -0.78
C THR A 15 13.71 -3.66 -2.11
N CYS A 16 14.06 -2.38 -2.10
CA CYS A 16 14.72 -1.72 -3.22
C CYS A 16 16.10 -1.24 -2.75
N GLY A 17 17.15 -1.87 -3.22
CA GLY A 17 18.51 -1.56 -2.78
C GLY A 17 18.72 -1.71 -1.27
N MET A 18 19.19 -0.66 -0.60
CA MET A 18 19.38 -0.62 0.87
C MET A 18 18.10 -0.26 1.66
N TRP A 19 16.97 -0.01 1.00
CA TRP A 19 15.75 0.50 1.63
C TRP A 19 14.73 -0.61 1.82
N VAL A 20 14.19 -0.74 3.03
CA VAL A 20 13.17 -1.73 3.38
C VAL A 20 11.89 -1.02 3.78
N PHE A 21 10.88 -1.14 2.94
CA PHE A 21 9.52 -0.69 3.23
C PHE A 21 8.71 -1.87 3.78
N LYS A 22 7.86 -1.63 4.76
CA LYS A 22 7.00 -2.68 5.30
C LYS A 22 5.56 -2.24 5.30
N LEU A 23 4.74 -3.08 4.72
CA LEU A 23 3.30 -3.07 4.91
C LEU A 23 2.90 -4.42 5.50
N PHE A 24 2.21 -4.38 6.62
CA PHE A 24 1.62 -5.57 7.24
C PHE A 24 0.13 -5.35 7.39
N VAL A 25 -0.67 -6.29 6.91
CA VAL A 25 -2.12 -6.24 7.00
C VAL A 25 -2.62 -7.52 7.67
N TYR A 26 -3.40 -7.34 8.72
CA TYR A 26 -4.01 -8.43 9.47
C TYR A 26 -5.50 -8.23 9.62
N TYR A 27 -6.31 -9.18 9.15
CA TYR A 27 -7.74 -9.17 9.33
C TYR A 27 -8.18 -10.12 10.44
N ASN A 28 -8.87 -9.56 11.44
CA ASN A 28 -9.48 -10.34 12.52
C ASN A 28 -10.96 -10.59 12.22
N LYS A 29 -11.28 -11.78 11.73
CA LYS A 29 -12.64 -12.17 11.34
C LYS A 29 -13.64 -12.09 12.49
N ARG A 30 -13.22 -12.41 13.74
CA ARG A 30 -14.14 -12.39 14.91
C ARG A 30 -14.56 -10.98 15.28
N LYS A 31 -13.65 -10.02 15.18
CA LYS A 31 -13.90 -8.62 15.50
C LYS A 31 -14.33 -7.80 14.27
N ASN A 32 -14.29 -8.41 13.10
CA ASN A 32 -14.48 -7.74 11.80
C ASN A 32 -13.65 -6.46 11.70
N LYS A 33 -12.37 -6.57 12.01
CA LYS A 33 -11.43 -5.42 11.99
C LYS A 33 -10.16 -5.79 11.24
N THR A 34 -9.66 -4.82 10.48
CA THR A 34 -8.38 -4.91 9.79
C THR A 34 -7.37 -3.99 10.45
N LEU A 35 -6.23 -4.56 10.85
CA LEU A 35 -5.06 -3.82 11.33
C LEU A 35 -4.11 -3.62 10.17
N VAL A 36 -3.67 -2.40 9.96
CA VAL A 36 -2.65 -2.05 8.99
C VAL A 36 -1.48 -1.39 9.69
N PHE A 37 -0.32 -1.93 9.45
CA PHE A 37 0.96 -1.38 9.89
C PHE A 37 1.75 -0.97 8.65
N SER A 38 2.22 0.26 8.60
CA SER A 38 3.02 0.76 7.48
C SER A 38 4.21 1.57 7.95
N LEU A 39 5.30 1.46 7.18
CA LEU A 39 6.55 2.18 7.40
C LEU A 39 7.20 2.49 6.05
N GLY A 40 7.70 3.72 5.89
CA GLY A 40 8.43 4.16 4.70
C GLY A 40 7.67 5.19 3.88
N ASP A 41 8.15 5.42 2.66
CA ASP A 41 7.62 6.41 1.71
C ASP A 41 6.71 5.83 0.63
N SER A 42 6.33 4.58 0.79
CA SER A 42 5.38 3.92 -0.10
C SER A 42 3.95 4.34 0.19
N LEU A 43 3.16 4.47 -0.86
CA LEU A 43 1.72 4.68 -0.76
C LEU A 43 1.02 3.33 -0.65
N SER A 44 0.13 3.19 0.34
CA SER A 44 -0.80 2.06 0.36
C SER A 44 -2.25 2.53 0.24
N LEU A 45 -3.02 1.84 -0.58
CA LEU A 45 -4.43 2.11 -0.79
C LEU A 45 -5.24 0.83 -0.92
N THR A 46 -6.53 0.93 -0.69
CA THR A 46 -7.50 -0.15 -0.89
C THR A 46 -8.60 0.30 -1.83
N VAL A 47 -9.21 -0.67 -2.50
CA VAL A 47 -10.44 -0.46 -3.27
C VAL A 47 -11.58 -1.18 -2.56
N PHE A 48 -12.58 -0.43 -2.15
CA PHE A 48 -13.77 -0.94 -1.49
C PHE A 48 -15.02 -0.29 -2.10
N ASN A 49 -16.00 -1.09 -2.50
CA ASN A 49 -17.24 -0.60 -3.12
C ASN A 49 -17.03 0.39 -4.28
N LYS A 50 -16.05 0.15 -5.14
CA LYS A 50 -15.65 1.01 -6.26
C LYS A 50 -15.11 2.39 -5.83
N GLU A 51 -14.73 2.52 -4.58
CA GLU A 51 -14.05 3.71 -4.06
C GLU A 51 -12.61 3.35 -3.68
N ILE A 52 -11.72 4.31 -3.83
CA ILE A 52 -10.33 4.18 -3.40
C ILE A 52 -10.17 4.89 -2.07
N GLU A 53 -9.67 4.18 -1.10
CA GLU A 53 -9.28 4.73 0.20
C GLU A 53 -7.78 4.60 0.40
N ILE A 54 -7.15 5.71 0.79
CA ILE A 54 -5.72 5.69 1.11
C ILE A 54 -5.57 5.15 2.53
N VAL A 55 -4.86 4.03 2.62
CA VAL A 55 -4.62 3.32 3.87
C VAL A 55 -3.44 3.91 4.63
N SER A 56 -2.38 4.24 3.91
CA SER A 56 -1.26 5.00 4.48
C SER A 56 -0.64 5.93 3.44
N TYR A 57 -0.39 7.17 3.87
CA TYR A 57 0.37 8.13 3.08
C TYR A 57 1.87 7.91 3.25
N PRO A 58 2.66 8.16 2.19
CA PRO A 58 4.10 8.17 2.32
C PRO A 58 4.55 9.23 3.31
N VAL A 59 5.44 8.86 4.21
CA VAL A 59 6.05 9.81 5.14
C VAL A 59 7.31 10.38 4.48
N GLN A 60 7.17 11.56 3.91
CA GLN A 60 8.30 12.33 3.42
C GLN A 60 8.54 13.50 4.36
N ASN A 61 9.72 13.58 4.94
CA ASN A 61 10.17 14.77 5.61
C ASN A 61 11.54 15.20 5.07
N PHE A 62 11.96 16.41 5.39
CA PHE A 62 13.24 16.98 4.94
C PHE A 62 14.48 16.23 5.46
N GLN A 63 14.32 15.26 6.35
CA GLN A 63 15.39 14.50 6.98
C GLN A 63 15.63 13.13 6.33
N GLY A 64 14.85 12.76 5.32
CA GLY A 64 14.97 11.51 4.59
C GLY A 64 13.87 10.49 4.87
N ILE A 65 14.12 9.26 4.43
CA ILE A 65 13.17 8.15 4.50
C ILE A 65 13.48 7.31 5.73
N TYR A 66 12.44 6.99 6.50
CA TYR A 66 12.57 6.11 7.65
C TYR A 66 12.36 4.65 7.23
N THR A 67 13.31 3.82 7.60
CA THR A 67 13.31 2.39 7.32
C THR A 67 13.36 1.59 8.61
N VAL A 68 13.23 0.27 8.51
CA VAL A 68 13.29 -0.63 9.68
C VAL A 68 14.63 -0.59 10.43
N THR A 69 15.66 0.01 9.86
CA THR A 69 17.00 0.14 10.46
C THR A 69 17.19 1.40 11.28
N HIS A 70 16.23 2.33 11.28
CA HIS A 70 16.32 3.55 12.07
C HIS A 70 16.06 3.30 13.56
N HIS A 71 16.80 4.01 14.42
CA HIS A 71 16.66 3.88 15.88
C HIS A 71 15.26 4.25 16.39
N ASN A 72 14.59 5.22 15.76
CA ASN A 72 13.28 5.72 16.18
C ASN A 72 12.14 5.18 15.31
N ILE A 73 12.24 3.92 14.89
CA ILE A 73 11.27 3.27 14.01
C ILE A 73 9.83 3.38 14.53
N LYS A 74 9.63 3.33 15.86
CA LYS A 74 8.29 3.40 16.46
C LYS A 74 7.60 4.73 16.22
N GLU A 75 8.33 5.83 16.14
CA GLU A 75 7.81 7.18 15.94
C GLU A 75 7.36 7.41 14.49
N HIS A 76 7.91 6.61 13.56
CA HIS A 76 7.66 6.72 12.12
C HIS A 76 6.80 5.58 11.57
N THR A 77 6.34 4.72 12.46
CA THR A 77 5.44 3.63 12.14
C THR A 77 3.99 4.09 12.25
N HIS A 78 3.22 3.86 11.19
CA HIS A 78 1.79 4.14 11.20
C HIS A 78 1.01 2.85 11.44
N ILE A 79 0.12 2.89 12.43
CA ILE A 79 -0.77 1.78 12.77
C ILE A 79 -2.19 2.30 12.66
N HIS A 80 -2.98 1.67 11.80
CA HIS A 80 -4.38 2.00 11.61
C HIS A 80 -5.25 0.77 11.83
N ILE A 81 -6.42 0.98 12.44
CA ILE A 81 -7.43 -0.06 12.63
C ILE A 81 -8.68 0.39 11.89
N PHE A 82 -9.12 -0.45 10.96
CA PHE A 82 -10.31 -0.23 10.14
C PHE A 82 -11.40 -1.24 10.52
N ASP A 83 -12.64 -0.82 10.39
CA ASP A 83 -13.78 -1.73 10.47
C ASP A 83 -13.99 -2.46 9.13
N GLY A 84 -14.16 -3.77 9.19
CA GLY A 84 -14.34 -4.58 8.02
C GLY A 84 -13.07 -5.22 7.47
N CYS A 85 -13.23 -5.87 6.30
CA CYS A 85 -12.17 -6.53 5.54
C CYS A 85 -11.94 -5.78 4.23
N PHE A 86 -10.71 -5.45 3.92
CA PHE A 86 -10.35 -4.92 2.59
C PHE A 86 -10.49 -6.01 1.53
N GLN A 87 -11.11 -5.69 0.42
CA GLN A 87 -11.21 -6.61 -0.71
C GLN A 87 -9.90 -6.69 -1.47
N ASN A 88 -9.25 -5.54 -1.65
CA ASN A 88 -7.95 -5.42 -2.31
C ASN A 88 -7.11 -4.40 -1.58
N ILE A 89 -5.82 -4.64 -1.57
CA ILE A 89 -4.84 -3.67 -1.09
C ILE A 89 -3.70 -3.57 -2.09
N TYR A 90 -3.23 -2.35 -2.29
CA TYR A 90 -2.11 -2.04 -3.18
C TYR A 90 -1.05 -1.27 -2.42
N LEU A 91 0.19 -1.58 -2.73
CA LEU A 91 1.37 -0.87 -2.26
C LEU A 91 2.14 -0.37 -3.49
N PHE A 92 2.45 0.92 -3.51
CA PHE A 92 3.19 1.57 -4.60
C PHE A 92 4.49 2.16 -4.08
N SER A 93 5.57 1.98 -4.84
CA SER A 93 6.83 2.68 -4.59
C SER A 93 6.67 4.19 -4.80
N ASP A 94 7.64 4.97 -4.36
CA ASP A 94 7.62 6.43 -4.50
C ASP A 94 7.63 6.87 -5.97
N GLY A 95 8.40 6.21 -6.83
CA GLY A 95 8.36 6.46 -8.28
C GLY A 95 6.98 6.19 -8.88
N ALA A 96 6.28 5.13 -8.44
CA ALA A 96 4.97 4.79 -8.94
C ALA A 96 3.88 5.75 -8.46
N TRP A 97 3.78 6.01 -7.15
CA TRP A 97 2.68 6.82 -6.64
C TRP A 97 2.77 8.30 -7.06
N LYS A 98 3.97 8.86 -7.23
CA LYS A 98 4.16 10.21 -7.77
C LYS A 98 3.51 10.39 -9.14
N GLU A 99 3.58 9.36 -9.99
CA GLU A 99 2.95 9.36 -11.31
C GLU A 99 1.42 9.20 -11.27
N MET A 100 0.88 8.67 -10.18
CA MET A 100 -0.56 8.43 -10.03
C MET A 100 -1.36 9.69 -9.70
N PHE A 101 -0.71 10.72 -9.16
CA PHE A 101 -1.37 11.92 -8.67
C PHE A 101 -1.25 13.09 -9.63
N GLU A 102 -2.31 13.88 -9.67
CA GLU A 102 -2.40 15.17 -10.32
C GLU A 102 -3.16 16.12 -9.39
N GLU A 103 -2.61 17.29 -9.10
CA GLU A 103 -3.21 18.26 -8.16
C GLU A 103 -3.66 17.64 -6.83
N ASN A 104 -2.84 16.77 -6.25
CA ASN A 104 -3.13 16.02 -5.01
C ASN A 104 -4.31 15.04 -5.09
N LYS A 105 -4.76 14.68 -6.29
CA LYS A 105 -5.80 13.67 -6.50
C LYS A 105 -5.27 12.54 -7.37
N ILE A 106 -5.77 11.33 -7.13
CA ILE A 106 -5.46 10.19 -8.00
C ILE A 106 -6.07 10.46 -9.38
N LYS A 107 -5.27 10.34 -10.43
CA LYS A 107 -5.70 10.48 -11.82
C LYS A 107 -6.89 9.56 -12.10
N LYS A 108 -7.88 10.06 -12.82
CA LYS A 108 -9.10 9.30 -13.14
C LYS A 108 -8.81 7.98 -13.87
N SER A 109 -7.85 7.99 -14.79
CA SER A 109 -7.42 6.79 -15.54
C SER A 109 -6.91 5.69 -14.58
N ILE A 110 -6.08 6.05 -13.62
CA ILE A 110 -5.55 5.12 -12.60
C ILE A 110 -6.68 4.62 -11.70
N LYS A 111 -7.55 5.51 -11.24
CA LYS A 111 -8.72 5.12 -10.44
C LYS A 111 -9.55 4.04 -11.13
N ASP A 112 -9.84 4.23 -12.41
CA ASP A 112 -10.64 3.28 -13.20
C ASP A 112 -9.92 1.92 -13.36
N ILE A 113 -8.60 1.94 -13.59
CA ILE A 113 -7.77 0.72 -13.70
C ILE A 113 -7.79 -0.07 -12.37
N LEU A 114 -7.58 0.60 -11.24
CA LEU A 114 -7.55 -0.04 -9.93
C LEU A 114 -8.91 -0.63 -9.55
N ILE A 115 -10.01 0.08 -9.86
CA ILE A 115 -11.37 -0.40 -9.59
C ILE A 115 -11.69 -1.65 -10.42
N ARG A 116 -11.23 -1.69 -11.69
CA ARG A 116 -11.42 -2.84 -12.58
C ARG A 116 -10.46 -3.99 -12.30
N LYS A 117 -9.41 -3.75 -11.49
CA LYS A 117 -8.32 -4.71 -11.23
C LYS A 117 -7.61 -5.12 -12.52
N ASP A 118 -7.45 -4.19 -13.44
CA ASP A 118 -6.78 -4.43 -14.71
C ASP A 118 -5.27 -4.27 -14.55
N TYR A 119 -4.62 -5.32 -14.08
CA TYR A 119 -3.18 -5.33 -13.82
C TYR A 119 -2.37 -5.13 -15.11
N GLN A 120 -2.85 -5.61 -16.26
CA GLN A 120 -2.17 -5.41 -17.52
C GLN A 120 -2.13 -3.93 -17.90
N MET A 121 -3.26 -3.23 -17.78
CA MET A 121 -3.28 -1.78 -18.02
C MET A 121 -2.45 -1.01 -17.00
N LEU A 122 -2.34 -1.50 -15.76
CA LEU A 122 -1.51 -0.88 -14.74
C LEU A 122 -0.01 -1.04 -15.06
N ASP A 123 0.39 -2.23 -15.50
CA ASP A 123 1.76 -2.50 -15.97
C ASP A 123 2.10 -1.63 -17.18
N ASP A 124 1.20 -1.56 -18.17
CA ASP A 124 1.39 -0.73 -19.36
C ASP A 124 1.51 0.76 -18.98
N TYR A 125 0.70 1.23 -18.04
CA TYR A 125 0.78 2.60 -17.56
C TYR A 125 2.17 2.92 -16.97
N PHE A 126 2.67 2.10 -16.05
CA PHE A 126 3.95 2.35 -15.42
C PHE A 126 5.15 2.11 -16.36
N ASN A 127 5.05 1.20 -17.30
CA ASN A 127 6.08 1.00 -18.32
C ASN A 127 6.24 2.20 -19.27
N HIS A 128 5.21 3.02 -19.43
CA HIS A 128 5.25 4.24 -20.23
C HIS A 128 5.58 5.51 -19.43
N CYS A 129 5.72 5.40 -18.11
CA CYS A 129 6.16 6.51 -17.28
C CYS A 129 7.65 6.78 -17.50
N HIS A 130 7.97 8.00 -17.90
CA HIS A 130 9.36 8.44 -18.12
C HIS A 130 10.01 8.94 -16.83
N ASN A 131 9.79 8.26 -15.73
CA ASN A 131 10.39 8.62 -14.45
C ASN A 131 11.79 8.04 -14.32
N TYR A 132 12.69 8.78 -13.67
CA TYR A 132 14.03 8.30 -13.32
C TYR A 132 14.02 7.34 -12.11
N ASP A 133 12.89 7.26 -11.40
CA ASP A 133 12.72 6.40 -10.24
C ASP A 133 12.04 5.09 -10.64
N ASP A 134 12.38 4.01 -9.92
CA ASP A 134 11.77 2.69 -10.14
C ASP A 134 10.28 2.71 -9.80
N CYS A 135 9.45 2.49 -10.82
CA CYS A 135 8.00 2.34 -10.66
C CYS A 135 7.68 0.87 -10.39
N SER A 136 7.30 0.56 -9.17
CA SER A 136 6.88 -0.79 -8.78
C SER A 136 5.63 -0.77 -7.91
N TYR A 137 4.84 -1.84 -8.02
CA TYR A 137 3.68 -2.01 -7.18
C TYR A 137 3.44 -3.49 -6.83
N ILE A 138 2.72 -3.71 -5.76
CA ILE A 138 2.22 -5.02 -5.36
C ILE A 138 0.72 -4.87 -5.07
N GLY A 139 -0.09 -5.76 -5.64
CA GLY A 139 -1.51 -5.87 -5.35
C GLY A 139 -1.86 -7.23 -4.73
N GLY A 140 -2.77 -7.22 -3.77
CA GLY A 140 -3.26 -8.42 -3.12
C GLY A 140 -4.76 -8.36 -2.85
N THR A 141 -5.39 -9.55 -2.84
CA THR A 141 -6.80 -9.77 -2.43
C THR A 141 -6.87 -10.63 -1.18
N PHE A 142 -7.85 -10.34 -0.31
CA PHE A 142 -8.14 -11.13 0.89
C PHE A 142 -9.30 -12.08 0.67
#